data_e755c5feb32855a712b52c9c4225de17
#
_entry.id   e755c5feb32855a712b52c9c4225de17
#
_cell.length_a   1.000
_cell.length_b   1.000
_cell.length_c   1.000
_cell.angle_alpha   90.00
_cell.angle_beta   90.00
_cell.angle_gamma   90.00
#
_symmetry.space_group_name_H-M   'P 1'
#
loop_
_entity.id
_entity.type
_entity.pdbx_description
1 polymer ?
#
loop_
_entity_poly.entity_id
_entity_poly.type
_entity_poly.pdbx_seq_one_letter_code
_entity_poly.pdbx_strand_id
1 'polypeptide(L)'
;MRKSQISKNVEDDSQKLQKVIAASGRGSRRQIENWIADGRVSVNGQVAHLGQRVSAKDEIVVDGAVVETTTASAPQVLMLNKAAGLVCSRRDPEGRGTIFDQLPRLQDSRWVTVGRLDINTTGLLLVTNDGSLAHRMMHPSTGLDREYAVRVNKKLDDDEIAKLKAGVEIEGESMRFSDVRYYNGSESNFWYHVALMDGRNREVRRLFDSAGCKVSRLKRVRYGPVILPSWLTVGHWSLMQTHDLKALYKMLGFACPKGAPSKTKRSKVAKTSCLIPYPQLDKRPAPKC
;
A
#
# COMPACT_ATOMS: atom_id res chain seq x y z
N MET A 1 27.42 24.38 -43.37
CA MET A 1 26.04 24.01 -42.97
C MET A 1 26.08 22.66 -42.28
N ARG A 2 26.08 22.64 -40.94
CA ARG A 2 26.02 21.40 -40.15
C ARG A 2 24.56 21.25 -39.67
N LYS A 3 23.88 20.25 -40.20
CA LYS A 3 22.57 19.83 -39.69
C LYS A 3 22.76 19.09 -38.36
N SER A 4 22.35 19.69 -37.27
CA SER A 4 22.22 19.02 -35.96
C SER A 4 21.06 18.05 -36.02
N GLN A 5 21.36 16.76 -35.96
CA GLN A 5 20.34 15.73 -35.72
C GLN A 5 19.90 15.84 -34.26
N ILE A 6 18.71 16.31 -34.05
CA ILE A 6 17.98 16.21 -32.77
C ILE A 6 17.52 14.75 -32.68
N SER A 7 18.26 13.92 -31.95
CA SER A 7 17.79 12.62 -31.53
C SER A 7 16.64 12.82 -30.55
N LYS A 8 15.40 12.60 -30.99
CA LYS A 8 14.26 12.42 -30.12
C LYS A 8 14.54 11.20 -29.24
N ASN A 9 14.78 11.41 -27.95
CA ASN A 9 14.69 10.34 -26.96
C ASN A 9 13.29 9.74 -27.03
N VAL A 10 13.17 8.61 -27.69
CA VAL A 10 12.02 7.72 -27.56
C VAL A 10 12.14 7.16 -26.15
N GLU A 11 11.31 7.65 -25.23
CA GLU A 11 11.18 7.03 -23.91
C GLU A 11 10.92 5.55 -24.13
N ASP A 12 11.80 4.70 -23.61
CA ASP A 12 11.69 3.25 -23.66
C ASP A 12 10.46 2.82 -22.84
N ASP A 13 9.30 2.73 -23.52
CA ASP A 13 8.00 2.36 -22.94
C ASP A 13 7.94 0.86 -22.56
N SER A 14 9.10 0.20 -22.52
CA SER A 14 9.21 -1.20 -22.18
C SER A 14 9.07 -1.43 -20.66
N GLN A 15 8.37 -2.50 -20.29
CA GLN A 15 8.15 -2.89 -18.91
C GLN A 15 8.67 -4.32 -18.65
N LYS A 16 9.03 -4.63 -17.41
CA LYS A 16 9.42 -6.00 -17.05
C LYS A 16 8.26 -6.97 -17.29
N LEU A 17 8.51 -8.07 -18.00
CA LEU A 17 7.53 -9.08 -18.41
C LEU A 17 6.67 -9.55 -17.22
N GLN A 18 7.29 -9.91 -16.09
CA GLN A 18 6.55 -10.33 -14.89
C GLN A 18 5.63 -9.25 -14.32
N LYS A 19 5.95 -7.95 -14.55
CA LYS A 19 5.07 -6.86 -14.12
C LYS A 19 3.83 -6.79 -14.99
N VAL A 20 3.98 -6.96 -16.29
CA VAL A 20 2.88 -6.93 -17.27
C VAL A 20 1.92 -8.10 -17.04
N ILE A 21 2.44 -9.33 -16.95
CA ILE A 21 1.62 -10.51 -16.68
C ILE A 21 0.93 -10.43 -15.31
N ALA A 22 1.61 -9.90 -14.28
CA ALA A 22 0.98 -9.71 -12.96
C ALA A 22 -0.17 -8.70 -12.98
N ALA A 23 -0.10 -7.69 -13.84
CA ALA A 23 -1.17 -6.69 -14.00
C ALA A 23 -2.45 -7.30 -14.59
N SER A 24 -2.36 -8.33 -15.46
CA SER A 24 -3.51 -9.07 -15.98
C SER A 24 -4.15 -10.03 -14.96
N GLY A 25 -3.70 -10.07 -13.73
CA GLY A 25 -4.30 -10.88 -12.67
C GLY A 25 -3.88 -12.34 -12.61
N ARG A 26 -3.12 -12.85 -13.58
CA ARG A 26 -2.79 -14.30 -13.72
C ARG A 26 -1.94 -14.83 -12.56
N GLY A 27 -1.06 -14.01 -11.96
CA GLY A 27 -0.19 -14.47 -10.87
C GLY A 27 0.55 -13.36 -10.12
N SER A 28 1.30 -13.72 -9.08
CA SER A 28 2.24 -12.80 -8.45
C SER A 28 3.51 -12.67 -9.30
N ARG A 29 4.25 -11.55 -9.18
CA ARG A 29 5.52 -11.36 -9.91
C ARG A 29 6.49 -12.52 -9.68
N ARG A 30 6.68 -12.96 -8.44
CA ARG A 30 7.55 -14.11 -8.10
C ARG A 30 7.04 -15.42 -8.70
N GLN A 31 5.74 -15.65 -8.70
CA GLN A 31 5.15 -16.82 -9.33
C GLN A 31 5.36 -16.82 -10.85
N ILE A 32 5.26 -15.65 -11.48
CA ILE A 32 5.51 -15.49 -12.90
C ILE A 32 7.00 -15.64 -13.22
N GLU A 33 7.90 -15.16 -12.38
CA GLU A 33 9.34 -15.41 -12.51
C GLU A 33 9.64 -16.92 -12.50
N ASN A 34 8.98 -17.70 -11.65
CA ASN A 34 9.08 -19.16 -11.68
C ASN A 34 8.54 -19.74 -13.00
N TRP A 35 7.38 -19.28 -13.48
CA TRP A 35 6.86 -19.72 -14.78
C TRP A 35 7.77 -19.39 -15.97
N ILE A 36 8.47 -18.25 -15.92
CA ILE A 36 9.47 -17.89 -16.90
C ILE A 36 10.66 -18.84 -16.82
N ALA A 37 11.15 -19.14 -15.61
CA ALA A 37 12.25 -20.08 -15.39
C ALA A 37 11.89 -21.51 -15.83
N ASP A 38 10.63 -21.91 -15.65
CA ASP A 38 10.08 -23.21 -16.07
C ASP A 38 9.79 -23.29 -17.60
N GLY A 39 10.07 -22.23 -18.37
CA GLY A 39 9.82 -22.19 -19.81
C GLY A 39 8.36 -22.10 -20.23
N ARG A 40 7.45 -21.77 -19.32
CA ARG A 40 5.98 -21.73 -19.53
C ARG A 40 5.50 -20.42 -20.16
N VAL A 41 6.40 -19.44 -20.33
CA VAL A 41 6.09 -18.12 -20.86
C VAL A 41 6.85 -17.90 -22.17
N SER A 42 6.16 -17.43 -23.20
CA SER A 42 6.78 -17.01 -24.47
C SER A 42 6.38 -15.58 -24.84
N VAL A 43 7.26 -14.91 -25.55
CA VAL A 43 7.06 -13.56 -26.09
C VAL A 43 7.37 -13.62 -27.60
N ASN A 44 6.40 -13.24 -28.43
CA ASN A 44 6.50 -13.26 -29.88
C ASN A 44 6.96 -14.66 -30.41
N GLY A 45 6.43 -15.74 -29.83
CA GLY A 45 6.74 -17.11 -30.18
C GLY A 45 8.08 -17.66 -29.62
N GLN A 46 8.88 -16.88 -28.93
CA GLN A 46 10.14 -17.33 -28.32
C GLN A 46 9.99 -17.49 -26.79
N VAL A 47 10.63 -18.53 -26.21
CA VAL A 47 10.63 -18.76 -24.77
C VAL A 47 11.25 -17.57 -24.07
N ALA A 48 10.54 -17.04 -23.08
CA ALA A 48 10.97 -15.86 -22.33
C ALA A 48 12.11 -16.17 -21.33
N HIS A 49 12.90 -15.16 -20.98
CA HIS A 49 13.96 -15.25 -19.98
C HIS A 49 13.71 -14.30 -18.80
N LEU A 50 14.31 -14.61 -17.65
CA LEU A 50 14.24 -13.77 -16.47
C LEU A 50 14.78 -12.36 -16.72
N GLY A 51 14.03 -11.35 -16.25
CA GLY A 51 14.42 -9.95 -16.46
C GLY A 51 14.00 -9.35 -17.80
N GLN A 52 13.44 -10.15 -18.72
CA GLN A 52 12.97 -9.68 -20.04
C GLN A 52 12.02 -8.50 -19.89
N ARG A 53 12.15 -7.56 -20.82
CA ARG A 53 11.26 -6.40 -20.96
C ARG A 53 10.40 -6.56 -22.19
N VAL A 54 9.19 -6.04 -22.13
CA VAL A 54 8.19 -6.12 -23.19
C VAL A 54 7.51 -4.76 -23.38
N SER A 55 7.06 -4.50 -24.59
CA SER A 55 6.27 -3.34 -24.98
C SER A 55 4.79 -3.72 -25.11
N ALA A 56 3.93 -2.74 -25.31
CA ALA A 56 2.50 -2.98 -25.56
C ALA A 56 2.21 -3.72 -26.89
N LYS A 57 3.21 -3.85 -27.77
CA LYS A 57 3.09 -4.50 -29.08
C LYS A 57 3.45 -5.99 -29.03
N ASP A 58 4.09 -6.44 -27.95
CA ASP A 58 4.58 -7.81 -27.86
C ASP A 58 3.43 -8.75 -27.48
N GLU A 59 3.33 -9.86 -28.20
CA GLU A 59 2.43 -10.94 -27.86
C GLU A 59 3.03 -11.79 -26.74
N ILE A 60 2.31 -11.91 -25.65
CA ILE A 60 2.74 -12.69 -24.49
C ILE A 60 1.82 -13.90 -24.35
N VAL A 61 2.39 -15.08 -24.22
CA VAL A 61 1.66 -16.34 -24.05
C VAL A 61 2.12 -17.01 -22.75
N VAL A 62 1.19 -17.50 -21.95
CA VAL A 62 1.45 -18.26 -20.72
C VAL A 62 0.67 -19.56 -20.80
N ASP A 63 1.34 -20.70 -20.73
CA ASP A 63 0.75 -22.05 -20.86
C ASP A 63 -0.13 -22.21 -22.11
N GLY A 64 0.31 -21.66 -23.25
CA GLY A 64 -0.42 -21.70 -24.51
C GLY A 64 -1.59 -20.70 -24.64
N ALA A 65 -1.89 -19.91 -23.60
CA ALA A 65 -2.95 -18.92 -23.62
C ALA A 65 -2.40 -17.49 -23.71
N VAL A 66 -2.87 -16.71 -24.69
CA VAL A 66 -2.49 -15.30 -24.86
C VAL A 66 -2.87 -14.47 -23.64
N VAL A 67 -1.97 -13.62 -23.20
CA VAL A 67 -2.18 -12.65 -22.13
C VAL A 67 -2.67 -11.33 -22.74
N GLU A 68 -3.92 -10.99 -22.51
CA GLU A 68 -4.44 -9.69 -22.93
C GLU A 68 -3.79 -8.57 -22.11
N THR A 69 -2.93 -7.80 -22.75
CA THR A 69 -2.19 -6.69 -22.12
C THR A 69 -2.89 -5.33 -22.29
N THR A 70 -3.90 -5.28 -23.15
CA THR A 70 -4.48 -4.03 -23.69
C THR A 70 -5.57 -3.41 -22.85
N THR A 71 -6.16 -4.10 -21.91
CA THR A 71 -7.21 -3.54 -21.03
C THR A 71 -6.71 -3.42 -19.60
N ALA A 72 -5.90 -2.39 -19.33
CA ALA A 72 -5.66 -2.02 -17.94
C ALA A 72 -7.02 -1.71 -17.29
N SER A 73 -7.47 -2.59 -16.38
CA SER A 73 -8.68 -2.35 -15.60
C SER A 73 -8.61 -0.96 -14.97
N ALA A 74 -9.72 -0.23 -14.95
CA ALA A 74 -9.80 1.06 -14.31
C ALA A 74 -9.18 1.02 -12.90
N PRO A 75 -8.31 1.99 -12.55
CA PRO A 75 -7.65 2.00 -11.26
C PRO A 75 -8.68 2.15 -10.14
N GLN A 76 -8.54 1.32 -9.13
CA GLN A 76 -9.40 1.31 -7.95
C GLN A 76 -8.54 1.28 -6.68
N VAL A 77 -8.98 2.02 -5.67
CA VAL A 77 -8.46 1.91 -4.30
C VAL A 77 -9.61 1.57 -3.38
N LEU A 78 -9.43 0.55 -2.59
CA LEU A 78 -10.37 0.08 -1.61
C LEU A 78 -9.80 0.37 -0.21
N MET A 79 -10.59 0.99 0.63
CA MET A 79 -10.32 1.19 2.05
C MET A 79 -10.97 0.05 2.83
N LEU A 80 -10.18 -0.77 3.49
CA LEU A 80 -10.65 -1.82 4.38
C LEU A 80 -10.40 -1.40 5.82
N ASN A 81 -11.43 -1.43 6.67
CA ASN A 81 -11.25 -1.37 8.12
C ASN A 81 -11.01 -2.80 8.62
N LYS A 82 -9.76 -3.24 8.53
CA LYS A 82 -9.35 -4.61 8.82
C LYS A 82 -9.72 -5.01 10.25
N ALA A 83 -10.40 -6.13 10.42
CA ALA A 83 -10.62 -6.76 11.71
C ALA A 83 -9.35 -7.45 12.25
N ALA A 84 -9.27 -7.66 13.55
CA ALA A 84 -8.30 -8.57 14.14
C ALA A 84 -8.57 -10.02 13.71
N GLY A 85 -7.54 -10.87 13.74
CA GLY A 85 -7.64 -12.28 13.37
C GLY A 85 -7.44 -12.56 11.87
N LEU A 86 -7.42 -11.56 11.00
CA LEU A 86 -7.22 -11.73 9.57
C LEU A 86 -5.76 -11.49 9.18
N VAL A 87 -5.25 -12.32 8.28
CA VAL A 87 -3.88 -12.23 7.75
C VAL A 87 -3.86 -11.42 6.45
N CYS A 88 -2.85 -10.54 6.28
CA CYS A 88 -2.63 -9.78 5.05
C CYS A 88 -1.83 -10.59 4.01
N SER A 89 -2.16 -11.86 3.83
CA SER A 89 -1.58 -12.77 2.85
C SER A 89 -2.68 -13.42 2.01
N ARG A 90 -2.34 -13.84 0.78
CA ARG A 90 -3.26 -14.62 -0.09
C ARG A 90 -3.32 -16.09 0.30
N ARG A 91 -2.29 -16.58 0.94
CA ARG A 91 -2.21 -17.94 1.47
C ARG A 91 -1.64 -17.86 2.86
N ASP A 92 -2.26 -18.56 3.77
CA ASP A 92 -1.78 -18.71 5.12
C ASP A 92 -1.48 -20.19 5.36
N PRO A 93 -0.25 -20.56 5.74
CA PRO A 93 0.11 -21.96 6.01
C PRO A 93 -0.68 -22.57 7.17
N GLU A 94 -1.15 -21.74 8.10
CA GLU A 94 -1.91 -22.17 9.28
C GLU A 94 -3.43 -22.18 9.04
N GLY A 95 -3.89 -21.89 7.80
CA GLY A 95 -5.31 -21.93 7.44
C GLY A 95 -6.17 -20.83 8.06
N ARG A 96 -5.56 -19.75 8.59
CA ARG A 96 -6.30 -18.60 9.13
C ARG A 96 -6.98 -17.80 8.01
N GLY A 97 -8.11 -17.18 8.32
CA GLY A 97 -8.80 -16.31 7.38
C GLY A 97 -7.92 -15.16 6.89
N THR A 98 -8.04 -14.84 5.62
CA THR A 98 -7.28 -13.76 4.99
C THR A 98 -8.16 -12.54 4.71
N ILE A 99 -7.55 -11.38 4.55
CA ILE A 99 -8.28 -10.18 4.11
C ILE A 99 -8.88 -10.36 2.72
N PHE A 100 -8.26 -11.19 1.85
CA PHE A 100 -8.70 -11.38 0.47
C PHE A 100 -10.01 -12.17 0.36
N ASP A 101 -10.36 -12.95 1.38
CA ASP A 101 -11.64 -13.68 1.44
C ASP A 101 -12.84 -12.73 1.58
N GLN A 102 -12.61 -11.50 2.06
CA GLN A 102 -13.63 -10.46 2.24
C GLN A 102 -13.71 -9.45 1.11
N LEU A 103 -12.72 -9.46 0.18
CA LEU A 103 -12.67 -8.48 -0.90
C LEU A 103 -13.52 -8.91 -2.10
N PRO A 104 -14.08 -7.95 -2.86
CA PRO A 104 -14.79 -8.27 -4.09
C PRO A 104 -13.84 -8.87 -5.12
N ARG A 105 -14.33 -9.80 -5.93
CA ARG A 105 -13.55 -10.38 -7.02
C ARG A 105 -13.35 -9.34 -8.13
N LEU A 106 -12.15 -9.34 -8.70
CA LEU A 106 -11.83 -8.61 -9.93
C LEU A 106 -11.74 -9.61 -11.10
N GLN A 107 -12.18 -9.21 -12.30
CA GLN A 107 -12.17 -10.09 -13.48
C GLN A 107 -10.76 -10.15 -14.09
N ASP A 108 -10.19 -9.00 -14.48
CA ASP A 108 -8.96 -8.93 -15.29
C ASP A 108 -7.80 -8.26 -14.51
N SER A 109 -7.82 -8.35 -13.20
CA SER A 109 -6.81 -7.76 -12.35
C SER A 109 -6.83 -8.42 -10.98
N ARG A 110 -5.92 -8.00 -10.09
CA ARG A 110 -5.84 -8.54 -8.73
C ARG A 110 -5.65 -7.44 -7.71
N TRP A 111 -6.23 -7.63 -6.54
CA TRP A 111 -5.97 -6.75 -5.41
C TRP A 111 -4.52 -6.87 -4.91
N VAL A 112 -3.90 -5.76 -4.61
CA VAL A 112 -2.58 -5.63 -3.99
C VAL A 112 -2.74 -4.73 -2.76
N THR A 113 -2.22 -5.17 -1.63
CA THR A 113 -2.26 -4.37 -0.39
C THR A 113 -1.20 -3.28 -0.42
N VAL A 114 -1.54 -2.10 0.10
CA VAL A 114 -0.59 -1.03 0.38
C VAL A 114 -0.03 -1.23 1.78
N GLY A 115 1.05 -1.97 1.88
CA GLY A 115 1.63 -2.42 3.13
C GLY A 115 0.83 -3.56 3.77
N ARG A 116 1.09 -3.79 5.04
CA ARG A 116 0.46 -4.84 5.83
C ARG A 116 0.05 -4.30 7.20
N LEU A 117 -0.86 -5.01 7.83
CA LEU A 117 -1.14 -4.94 9.27
C LEU A 117 -0.98 -6.34 9.86
N ASP A 118 -0.44 -6.41 11.06
CA ASP A 118 -0.35 -7.69 11.79
C ASP A 118 -1.72 -8.28 12.05
N ILE A 119 -1.78 -9.58 12.36
CA ILE A 119 -3.03 -10.31 12.61
C ILE A 119 -3.88 -9.61 13.70
N ASN A 120 -3.25 -9.14 14.77
CA ASN A 120 -3.90 -8.48 15.91
C ASN A 120 -3.95 -6.95 15.80
N THR A 121 -3.65 -6.38 14.62
CA THR A 121 -3.77 -4.96 14.34
C THR A 121 -5.00 -4.72 13.49
N THR A 122 -5.80 -3.73 13.87
CA THR A 122 -7.04 -3.36 13.19
C THR A 122 -6.89 -2.06 12.41
N GLY A 123 -7.95 -1.66 11.70
CA GLY A 123 -8.05 -0.32 11.11
C GLY A 123 -7.69 -0.26 9.63
N LEU A 124 -7.31 0.91 9.17
CA LEU A 124 -7.17 1.23 7.75
C LEU A 124 -6.12 0.39 7.05
N LEU A 125 -6.53 -0.41 6.11
CA LEU A 125 -5.69 -1.06 5.12
C LEU A 125 -6.15 -0.66 3.72
N LEU A 126 -5.25 -0.08 2.95
CA LEU A 126 -5.52 0.27 1.56
C LEU A 126 -5.19 -0.91 0.66
N VAL A 127 -6.05 -1.15 -0.31
CA VAL A 127 -5.90 -2.22 -1.30
C VAL A 127 -6.21 -1.65 -2.67
N THR A 128 -5.39 -1.94 -3.66
CA THR A 128 -5.55 -1.41 -5.02
C THR A 128 -5.32 -2.48 -6.07
N ASN A 129 -5.88 -2.30 -7.26
CA ASN A 129 -5.53 -3.09 -8.43
C ASN A 129 -4.37 -2.49 -9.24
N ASP A 130 -3.91 -1.28 -8.88
CA ASP A 130 -2.72 -0.66 -9.49
C ASP A 130 -1.47 -0.92 -8.63
N GLY A 131 -0.63 -1.84 -9.11
CA GLY A 131 0.63 -2.17 -8.46
C GLY A 131 1.68 -1.04 -8.48
N SER A 132 1.56 -0.06 -9.38
CA SER A 132 2.45 1.11 -9.42
C SER A 132 2.07 2.10 -8.32
N LEU A 133 0.78 2.34 -8.14
CA LEU A 133 0.26 3.12 -7.01
C LEU A 133 0.65 2.49 -5.67
N ALA A 134 0.42 1.17 -5.52
CA ALA A 134 0.80 0.45 -4.29
C ALA A 134 2.30 0.59 -4.00
N HIS A 135 3.15 0.41 -5.00
CA HIS A 135 4.60 0.54 -4.85
C HIS A 135 4.99 1.96 -4.41
N ARG A 136 4.46 2.98 -5.08
CA ARG A 136 4.75 4.39 -4.75
C ARG A 136 4.33 4.73 -3.33
N MET A 137 3.15 4.31 -2.91
CA MET A 137 2.67 4.55 -1.55
C MET A 137 3.52 3.85 -0.47
N MET A 138 4.06 2.67 -0.77
CA MET A 138 4.88 1.91 0.19
C MET A 138 6.35 2.31 0.20
N HIS A 139 6.84 2.94 -0.86
CA HIS A 139 8.26 3.21 -0.99
C HIS A 139 8.72 4.25 0.04
N PRO A 140 9.82 3.99 0.79
CA PRO A 140 10.30 4.89 1.84
C PRO A 140 10.56 6.32 1.35
N SER A 141 11.09 6.49 0.12
CA SER A 141 11.34 7.81 -0.47
C SER A 141 10.10 8.68 -0.66
N THR A 142 8.90 8.08 -0.62
CA THR A 142 7.65 8.83 -0.69
C THR A 142 7.34 9.54 0.62
N GLY A 143 7.90 9.08 1.75
CA GLY A 143 7.76 9.72 3.06
C GLY A 143 6.31 9.82 3.54
N LEU A 144 5.49 8.82 3.23
CA LEU A 144 4.13 8.76 3.77
C LEU A 144 4.17 8.23 5.20
N ASP A 145 3.64 8.98 6.13
CA ASP A 145 3.51 8.59 7.52
C ASP A 145 2.25 7.73 7.77
N ARG A 146 2.24 7.02 8.88
CA ARG A 146 1.13 6.19 9.36
C ARG A 146 0.78 6.60 10.77
N GLU A 147 -0.51 6.79 11.02
CA GLU A 147 -0.99 7.15 12.34
C GLU A 147 -1.82 6.02 12.94
N TYR A 148 -1.60 5.78 14.23
CA TYR A 148 -2.25 4.72 14.98
C TYR A 148 -2.87 5.26 16.26
N ALA A 149 -4.08 4.76 16.58
CA ALA A 149 -4.63 4.80 17.91
C ALA A 149 -4.18 3.55 18.67
N VAL A 150 -3.53 3.76 19.79
CA VAL A 150 -2.87 2.71 20.59
C VAL A 150 -3.38 2.74 22.02
N ARG A 151 -3.79 1.59 22.54
CA ARG A 151 -4.13 1.43 23.95
C ARG A 151 -3.04 0.64 24.68
N VAL A 152 -2.51 1.24 25.73
CA VAL A 152 -1.46 0.67 26.57
C VAL A 152 -1.93 0.56 28.03
N ASN A 153 -1.21 -0.21 28.82
CA ASN A 153 -1.52 -0.50 30.23
C ASN A 153 -0.93 0.50 31.23
N LYS A 154 -0.08 1.43 30.77
CA LYS A 154 0.61 2.43 31.61
C LYS A 154 0.54 3.79 30.94
N LYS A 155 0.37 4.87 31.72
CA LYS A 155 0.54 6.23 31.24
C LYS A 155 2.03 6.55 31.16
N LEU A 156 2.48 7.04 30.01
CA LEU A 156 3.84 7.56 29.83
C LEU A 156 3.97 8.94 30.48
N ASP A 157 5.11 9.21 31.07
CA ASP A 157 5.51 10.54 31.46
C ASP A 157 6.14 11.31 30.28
N ASP A 158 6.45 12.59 30.51
CA ASP A 158 6.98 13.46 29.45
C ASP A 158 8.39 13.04 29.00
N ASP A 159 9.21 12.51 29.90
CA ASP A 159 10.56 12.02 29.59
C ASP A 159 10.51 10.75 28.74
N GLU A 160 9.62 9.83 29.04
CA GLU A 160 9.39 8.63 28.25
C GLU A 160 8.90 8.99 26.83
N ILE A 161 7.98 9.94 26.73
CA ILE A 161 7.50 10.46 25.44
C ILE A 161 8.66 11.12 24.67
N ALA A 162 9.47 11.94 25.33
CA ALA A 162 10.62 12.60 24.71
C ALA A 162 11.63 11.58 24.18
N LYS A 163 11.95 10.53 24.94
CA LYS A 163 12.83 9.42 24.52
C LYS A 163 12.29 8.69 23.29
N LEU A 164 11.01 8.32 23.28
CA LEU A 164 10.38 7.64 22.16
C LEU A 164 10.33 8.49 20.87
N LYS A 165 10.32 9.82 21.00
CA LYS A 165 10.41 10.77 19.87
C LYS A 165 11.83 11.04 19.42
N ALA A 166 12.80 11.08 20.34
CA ALA A 166 14.22 11.24 20.02
C ALA A 166 14.77 10.02 19.28
N GLY A 167 14.34 8.83 19.68
CA GLY A 167 14.74 7.54 19.13
C GLY A 167 15.33 6.63 20.19
N VAL A 168 15.01 5.35 20.06
CA VAL A 168 15.53 4.29 20.93
C VAL A 168 16.14 3.19 20.07
N GLU A 169 17.22 2.62 20.56
CA GLU A 169 17.88 1.48 19.93
C GLU A 169 17.19 0.19 20.38
N ILE A 170 16.66 -0.58 19.45
CA ILE A 170 15.94 -1.83 19.72
C ILE A 170 16.46 -2.90 18.77
N GLU A 171 17.15 -3.90 19.33
CA GLU A 171 17.72 -5.03 18.56
C GLU A 171 18.64 -4.58 17.40
N GLY A 172 19.48 -3.54 17.65
CA GLY A 172 20.40 -3.00 16.64
C GLY A 172 19.74 -2.08 15.61
N GLU A 173 18.46 -1.71 15.80
CA GLU A 173 17.75 -0.80 14.92
C GLU A 173 17.31 0.46 15.69
N SER A 174 17.66 1.64 15.20
CA SER A 174 17.14 2.90 15.73
C SER A 174 15.70 3.11 15.26
N MET A 175 14.78 3.26 16.21
CA MET A 175 13.34 3.46 15.97
C MET A 175 12.80 4.65 16.74
N ARG A 176 11.83 5.36 16.18
CA ARG A 176 11.19 6.49 16.84
C ARG A 176 9.78 6.74 16.35
N PHE A 177 8.97 7.34 17.19
CA PHE A 177 7.75 8.01 16.73
C PHE A 177 8.09 9.38 16.14
N SER A 178 7.43 9.75 15.07
CA SER A 178 7.44 11.14 14.57
C SER A 178 6.54 12.06 15.39
N ASP A 179 5.48 11.51 16.00
CA ASP A 179 4.64 12.20 16.97
C ASP A 179 4.01 11.22 17.96
N VAL A 180 3.79 11.69 19.20
CA VAL A 180 3.11 10.95 20.27
C VAL A 180 2.19 11.92 21.00
N ARG A 181 0.90 11.60 21.05
CA ARG A 181 -0.11 12.42 21.74
C ARG A 181 -0.94 11.55 22.66
N TYR A 182 -0.97 11.90 23.92
CA TYR A 182 -1.94 11.34 24.86
C TYR A 182 -3.35 11.80 24.49
N TYR A 183 -4.31 10.90 24.50
CA TYR A 183 -5.69 11.21 24.19
C TYR A 183 -6.58 11.18 25.44
N ASN A 184 -6.67 10.02 26.09
CA ASN A 184 -7.41 9.83 27.34
C ASN A 184 -7.00 8.49 28.00
N GLY A 185 -7.52 8.24 29.19
CA GLY A 185 -7.36 6.96 29.85
C GLY A 185 -7.66 7.01 31.33
N SER A 186 -7.86 5.83 31.91
CA SER A 186 -8.02 5.61 33.34
C SER A 186 -7.51 4.24 33.73
N GLU A 187 -7.08 4.07 34.97
CA GLU A 187 -6.58 2.81 35.55
C GLU A 187 -5.44 2.17 34.73
N SER A 188 -5.75 1.16 33.92
CA SER A 188 -4.79 0.42 33.08
C SER A 188 -5.08 0.54 31.59
N ASN A 189 -5.84 1.54 31.17
CA ASN A 189 -6.23 1.74 29.77
C ASN A 189 -5.93 3.18 29.34
N PHE A 190 -4.76 3.41 28.78
CA PHE A 190 -4.34 4.73 28.31
C PHE A 190 -4.24 4.73 26.79
N TRP A 191 -4.92 5.71 26.15
CA TRP A 191 -4.94 5.84 24.72
C TRP A 191 -3.98 6.92 24.23
N TYR A 192 -3.24 6.58 23.20
CA TYR A 192 -2.34 7.48 22.49
C TYR A 192 -2.65 7.49 21.01
N HIS A 193 -2.44 8.63 20.37
CA HIS A 193 -2.25 8.73 18.94
C HIS A 193 -0.76 8.85 18.67
N VAL A 194 -0.23 7.99 17.80
CA VAL A 194 1.19 7.97 17.44
C VAL A 194 1.36 7.97 15.95
N ALA A 195 2.39 8.65 15.45
CA ALA A 195 2.73 8.69 14.03
C ALA A 195 4.12 8.09 13.79
N LEU A 196 4.27 7.39 12.67
CA LEU A 196 5.51 6.76 12.18
C LEU A 196 5.76 7.12 10.73
N MET A 197 7.01 7.40 10.37
CA MET A 197 7.43 7.55 8.98
C MET A 197 7.76 6.21 8.34
N ASP A 198 8.35 5.29 9.11
CA ASP A 198 8.69 3.94 8.70
C ASP A 198 7.50 2.98 8.93
N GLY A 199 7.65 1.75 8.61
CA GLY A 199 6.65 0.71 8.84
C GLY A 199 7.34 -0.63 9.08
N ARG A 200 8.32 -0.62 9.99
CA ARG A 200 9.10 -1.80 10.35
C ARG A 200 8.21 -2.84 11.03
N ASN A 201 8.71 -4.06 11.10
CA ASN A 201 7.96 -5.14 11.73
C ASN A 201 7.63 -4.79 13.19
N ARG A 202 6.31 -4.77 13.51
CA ARG A 202 5.76 -4.52 14.85
C ARG A 202 6.31 -3.26 15.56
N GLU A 203 6.73 -2.24 14.80
CA GLU A 203 7.45 -1.07 15.27
C GLU A 203 6.72 -0.34 16.41
N VAL A 204 5.42 -0.08 16.29
CA VAL A 204 4.63 0.54 17.36
C VAL A 204 4.70 -0.26 18.65
N ARG A 205 4.58 -1.60 18.58
CA ARG A 205 4.61 -2.47 19.77
C ARG A 205 6.00 -2.49 20.39
N ARG A 206 7.05 -2.62 19.58
CA ARG A 206 8.45 -2.62 20.06
C ARG A 206 8.80 -1.30 20.74
N LEU A 207 8.35 -0.17 20.20
CA LEU A 207 8.56 1.15 20.82
C LEU A 207 7.87 1.29 22.17
N PHE A 208 6.61 0.85 22.30
CA PHE A 208 5.94 0.89 23.61
C PHE A 208 6.51 -0.14 24.59
N ASP A 209 6.90 -1.32 24.12
CA ASP A 209 7.54 -2.36 24.94
C ASP A 209 8.88 -1.86 25.51
N SER A 210 9.66 -1.05 24.77
CA SER A 210 10.91 -0.43 25.27
C SER A 210 10.70 0.56 26.39
N ALA A 211 9.50 1.16 26.49
CA ALA A 211 9.08 2.01 27.62
C ALA A 211 8.34 1.23 28.72
N GLY A 212 8.39 -0.10 28.72
CA GLY A 212 7.71 -0.94 29.68
C GLY A 212 6.18 -0.97 29.56
N CYS A 213 5.65 -0.55 28.40
CA CYS A 213 4.21 -0.49 28.14
C CYS A 213 3.75 -1.64 27.24
N LYS A 214 2.70 -2.36 27.66
CA LYS A 214 2.08 -3.41 26.85
C LYS A 214 0.94 -2.86 25.99
N VAL A 215 1.05 -3.01 24.68
CA VAL A 215 0.01 -2.60 23.73
C VAL A 215 -1.12 -3.64 23.70
N SER A 216 -2.28 -3.29 24.22
CA SER A 216 -3.47 -4.13 24.26
C SER A 216 -4.38 -3.97 23.04
N ARG A 217 -4.45 -2.75 22.44
CA ARG A 217 -5.17 -2.48 21.18
C ARG A 217 -4.32 -1.60 20.28
N LEU A 218 -4.34 -1.91 18.98
CA LEU A 218 -3.64 -1.15 17.97
C LEU A 218 -4.54 -1.03 16.74
N LYS A 219 -4.83 0.22 16.34
CA LYS A 219 -5.68 0.52 15.19
C LYS A 219 -5.00 1.55 14.31
N ARG A 220 -4.72 1.23 13.05
CA ARG A 220 -4.26 2.25 12.10
C ARG A 220 -5.42 3.13 11.69
N VAL A 221 -5.32 4.43 11.93
CA VAL A 221 -6.38 5.41 11.64
C VAL A 221 -6.09 6.25 10.41
N ARG A 222 -4.82 6.35 9.97
CA ARG A 222 -4.41 7.09 8.80
C ARG A 222 -3.21 6.45 8.09
N TYR A 223 -3.14 6.60 6.79
CA TYR A 223 -2.00 6.23 5.94
C TYR A 223 -1.76 7.35 4.93
N GLY A 224 -0.68 8.12 5.10
CA GLY A 224 -0.46 9.33 4.32
C GLY A 224 -1.67 10.26 4.36
N PRO A 225 -2.18 10.70 3.20
CA PRO A 225 -3.35 11.58 3.15
C PRO A 225 -4.68 10.87 3.47
N VAL A 226 -4.73 9.54 3.47
CA VAL A 226 -5.98 8.78 3.60
C VAL A 226 -6.30 8.53 5.06
N ILE A 227 -7.45 9.01 5.53
CA ILE A 227 -7.99 8.71 6.87
C ILE A 227 -8.98 7.56 6.83
N LEU A 228 -9.10 6.84 7.93
CA LEU A 228 -10.15 5.85 8.12
C LEU A 228 -11.47 6.57 8.42
N PRO A 229 -12.47 6.50 7.51
CA PRO A 229 -13.73 7.18 7.75
C PRO A 229 -14.46 6.58 8.97
N SER A 230 -15.07 7.44 9.79
CA SER A 230 -15.80 7.01 11.01
C SER A 230 -16.98 6.08 10.72
N TRP A 231 -17.61 6.24 9.55
CA TRP A 231 -18.72 5.40 9.10
C TRP A 231 -18.29 4.01 8.61
N LEU A 232 -17.01 3.81 8.31
CA LEU A 232 -16.49 2.51 7.83
C LEU A 232 -16.25 1.60 9.02
N THR A 233 -17.19 0.74 9.32
CA THR A 233 -17.14 -0.18 10.46
C THR A 233 -16.10 -1.29 10.28
N VAL A 234 -15.66 -1.90 11.38
CA VAL A 234 -14.67 -2.98 11.38
C VAL A 234 -15.17 -4.17 10.55
N GLY A 235 -14.28 -4.76 9.76
CA GLY A 235 -14.58 -5.88 8.85
C GLY A 235 -15.20 -5.45 7.52
N HIS A 236 -15.52 -4.17 7.33
CA HIS A 236 -16.11 -3.69 6.09
C HIS A 236 -15.09 -2.92 5.24
N TRP A 237 -15.40 -2.81 3.96
CA TRP A 237 -14.61 -2.05 3.00
C TRP A 237 -15.48 -1.11 2.17
N SER A 238 -14.85 -0.11 1.58
CA SER A 238 -15.47 0.80 0.62
C SER A 238 -14.47 1.20 -0.45
N LEU A 239 -14.94 1.35 -1.67
CA LEU A 239 -14.13 1.93 -2.74
C LEU A 239 -13.92 3.43 -2.49
N MET A 240 -12.70 3.91 -2.73
CA MET A 240 -12.39 5.33 -2.73
C MET A 240 -13.16 6.04 -3.84
N GLN A 241 -13.70 7.20 -3.55
CA GLN A 241 -14.43 8.01 -4.52
C GLN A 241 -13.50 8.47 -5.65
N THR A 242 -14.03 8.62 -6.86
CA THR A 242 -13.24 9.00 -8.04
C THR A 242 -12.48 10.32 -7.85
N HIS A 243 -13.08 11.30 -7.15
CA HIS A 243 -12.42 12.58 -6.91
C HIS A 243 -11.23 12.44 -5.96
N ASP A 244 -11.38 11.64 -4.87
CA ASP A 244 -10.31 11.33 -3.92
C ASP A 244 -9.21 10.51 -4.60
N LEU A 245 -9.59 9.53 -5.43
CA LEU A 245 -8.64 8.73 -6.19
C LEU A 245 -7.76 9.61 -7.11
N LYS A 246 -8.37 10.50 -7.87
CA LYS A 246 -7.64 11.47 -8.73
C LYS A 246 -6.73 12.39 -7.92
N ALA A 247 -7.22 12.88 -6.79
CA ALA A 247 -6.43 13.71 -5.88
C ALA A 247 -5.24 12.95 -5.29
N LEU A 248 -5.42 11.67 -4.92
CA LEU A 248 -4.36 10.81 -4.43
C LEU A 248 -3.26 10.60 -5.48
N TYR A 249 -3.63 10.29 -6.73
CA TYR A 249 -2.65 10.17 -7.82
C TYR A 249 -1.87 11.48 -8.03
N LYS A 250 -2.57 12.61 -8.06
CA LYS A 250 -1.94 13.93 -8.20
C LYS A 250 -0.96 14.22 -7.06
N MET A 251 -1.33 13.95 -5.81
CA MET A 251 -0.45 14.14 -4.65
C MET A 251 0.81 13.27 -4.70
N LEU A 252 0.73 12.10 -5.32
CA LEU A 252 1.85 11.19 -5.49
C LEU A 252 2.69 11.48 -6.75
N GLY A 253 2.38 12.53 -7.51
CA GLY A 253 3.09 12.90 -8.74
C GLY A 253 2.78 11.99 -9.94
N PHE A 254 1.61 11.33 -9.95
CA PHE A 254 1.18 10.47 -11.06
C PHE A 254 0.03 11.09 -11.85
N ALA A 255 -0.01 10.81 -13.16
CA ALA A 255 -1.23 10.92 -13.92
C ALA A 255 -2.18 9.76 -13.54
N CYS A 256 -3.43 10.08 -13.19
CA CYS A 256 -4.42 9.04 -12.96
C CYS A 256 -4.73 8.34 -14.30
N PRO A 257 -4.61 7.00 -14.39
CA PRO A 257 -4.90 6.28 -15.62
C PRO A 257 -6.33 6.54 -16.13
N LYS A 258 -6.50 6.53 -17.45
CA LYS A 258 -7.83 6.66 -18.07
C LYS A 258 -8.71 5.48 -17.65
N GLY A 259 -10.03 5.70 -17.56
CA GLY A 259 -10.99 4.66 -17.17
C GLY A 259 -11.32 4.59 -15.67
N ALA A 260 -10.73 5.47 -14.83
CA ALA A 260 -11.22 5.57 -13.44
C ALA A 260 -12.74 5.74 -13.45
N PRO A 261 -13.49 4.93 -12.67
CA PRO A 261 -14.95 4.87 -12.75
C PRO A 261 -15.55 6.27 -12.58
N SER A 262 -16.26 6.75 -13.60
CA SER A 262 -16.80 8.10 -13.61
C SER A 262 -17.98 8.29 -12.65
N LYS A 263 -18.64 7.19 -12.24
CA LYS A 263 -19.73 7.19 -11.26
C LYS A 263 -19.85 5.81 -10.63
N THR A 264 -19.48 5.64 -9.39
CA THR A 264 -20.06 4.58 -8.56
C THR A 264 -21.55 4.89 -8.40
N LYS A 265 -22.43 3.86 -8.62
CA LYS A 265 -23.86 3.97 -8.28
C LYS A 265 -23.93 4.59 -6.89
N ARG A 266 -24.66 5.70 -6.76
CA ARG A 266 -24.83 6.47 -5.52
C ARG A 266 -25.17 5.54 -4.37
N SER A 267 -24.20 5.10 -3.59
CA SER A 267 -24.46 4.76 -2.20
C SER A 267 -24.77 6.08 -1.49
N LYS A 268 -25.83 6.12 -0.72
CA LYS A 268 -26.26 7.30 0.06
C LYS A 268 -25.22 7.74 1.12
N VAL A 269 -24.09 7.05 1.22
CA VAL A 269 -23.04 7.22 2.23
C VAL A 269 -21.78 7.70 1.53
N ALA A 270 -21.42 8.91 1.70
CA ALA A 270 -20.14 9.59 1.57
C ALA A 270 -20.19 10.81 0.64
N LYS A 271 -20.64 11.93 1.20
CA LYS A 271 -20.33 13.27 0.66
C LYS A 271 -18.97 13.78 1.18
N THR A 272 -18.35 13.10 2.14
CA THR A 272 -17.13 13.56 2.82
C THR A 272 -15.92 12.88 2.21
N SER A 273 -14.92 13.66 1.80
CA SER A 273 -13.62 13.16 1.34
C SER A 273 -12.95 12.31 2.43
N CYS A 274 -12.30 11.22 2.02
CA CYS A 274 -11.44 10.42 2.89
C CYS A 274 -9.99 10.94 2.91
N LEU A 275 -9.71 12.04 2.19
CA LEU A 275 -8.38 12.64 2.14
C LEU A 275 -8.34 13.89 3.03
N ILE A 276 -7.21 14.05 3.72
CA ILE A 276 -6.85 15.30 4.41
C ILE A 276 -5.82 16.07 3.58
N PRO A 277 -5.69 17.39 3.79
CA PRO A 277 -4.57 18.15 3.22
C PRO A 277 -3.24 17.49 3.56
N TYR A 278 -2.43 17.25 2.55
CA TYR A 278 -1.14 16.59 2.68
C TYR A 278 -0.11 17.34 1.84
N PRO A 279 1.13 17.55 2.31
CA PRO A 279 2.16 18.22 1.53
C PRO A 279 2.37 17.51 0.19
N GLN A 280 2.52 18.29 -0.89
CA GLN A 280 2.85 17.73 -2.19
C GLN A 280 4.23 17.05 -2.13
N LEU A 281 4.27 15.79 -2.54
CA LEU A 281 5.45 14.94 -2.39
C LEU A 281 6.51 15.19 -3.46
N ASP A 282 6.10 15.76 -4.59
CA ASP A 282 6.97 16.19 -5.70
C ASP A 282 7.89 17.38 -5.35
N LYS A 283 7.56 18.12 -4.30
CA LYS A 283 8.35 19.27 -3.81
C LYS A 283 9.32 18.93 -2.67
N ARG A 284 9.35 17.70 -2.21
CA ARG A 284 10.32 17.27 -1.19
C ARG A 284 11.65 16.93 -1.86
N PRO A 285 12.79 17.47 -1.39
CA PRO A 285 14.08 17.00 -1.86
C PRO A 285 14.19 15.51 -1.57
N ALA A 286 14.74 14.76 -2.53
CA ALA A 286 15.02 13.35 -2.32
C ALA A 286 15.87 13.20 -1.06
N PRO A 287 15.62 12.20 -0.18
CA PRO A 287 16.47 11.96 0.95
C PRO A 287 17.89 11.73 0.41
N LYS A 288 18.85 12.49 0.93
CA LYS A 288 20.27 12.25 0.63
C LYS A 288 20.60 10.85 1.14
N CYS A 289 21.03 9.97 0.26
CA CYS A 289 21.58 8.65 0.59
C CYS A 289 22.86 8.83 1.41
#